data_9be01ac18881ed9f943439b7db388204
#
_entry.id   9be01ac18881ed9f943439b7db388204
#
_cell.length_a   1.000
_cell.length_b   1.000
_cell.length_c   1.000
_cell.angle_alpha   90.00
_cell.angle_beta   90.00
_cell.angle_gamma   90.00
#
_symmetry.space_group_name_H-M   'P 1'
#
loop_
_entity.id
_entity.type
_entity.pdbx_description
1 polymer ?
#
loop_
_entity_poly.entity_id
_entity_poly.type
_entity_poly.pdbx_seq_one_letter_code
_entity_poly.pdbx_strand_id
1 'polypeptide(L)'
;IEKNKHRKNELTTLLNFPLKASVPAERRQPVRYRICYSASAMVIFFSLYGCINLGPDYAQPGLGVQTPQSYEYAPTETELLVAGDRWWEVFGDSELNLLVDEVLKNNWDIKQAAARILEARSQYIEVRAGRFPNADFDSSFDRRQIGGVRLGSGTIVTTYQLSGAASFEVDLWSRLAKASKAAWEDILQEEENRRTL
;
A
#
# COMPACT_ATOMS: atom_id res chain seq x y z
N ILE A 1 -75.79 -43.79 36.32
CA ILE A 1 -76.05 -43.29 34.91
C ILE A 1 -75.74 -41.77 34.81
N GLU A 2 -75.65 -41.06 35.94
CA GLU A 2 -75.52 -39.59 35.94
C GLU A 2 -74.08 -39.12 35.83
N LYS A 3 -73.07 -39.91 36.19
CA LYS A 3 -71.64 -39.58 36.16
C LYS A 3 -71.01 -39.58 34.74
N ASN A 4 -71.67 -40.15 33.76
CA ASN A 4 -71.12 -40.20 32.40
C ASN A 4 -71.57 -39.11 31.47
N LYS A 5 -72.60 -38.34 31.89
CA LYS A 5 -73.07 -37.18 31.12
C LYS A 5 -72.24 -35.92 31.33
N HIS A 6 -71.65 -35.78 32.53
CA HIS A 6 -70.78 -34.61 32.86
C HIS A 6 -69.45 -34.67 32.13
N ARG A 7 -68.87 -35.86 31.94
CA ARG A 7 -67.57 -36.01 31.28
C ARG A 7 -67.60 -35.77 29.77
N LYS A 8 -68.77 -35.97 29.12
CA LYS A 8 -68.92 -35.64 27.69
C LYS A 8 -69.05 -34.16 27.41
N ASN A 9 -69.57 -33.36 28.33
CA ASN A 9 -69.70 -31.94 28.15
C ASN A 9 -68.35 -31.17 28.34
N GLU A 10 -67.47 -31.67 29.18
CA GLU A 10 -66.12 -31.05 29.36
C GLU A 10 -65.24 -31.29 28.15
N LEU A 11 -65.32 -32.47 27.48
CA LEU A 11 -64.53 -32.74 26.30
C LEU A 11 -64.95 -31.95 25.05
N THR A 12 -66.22 -31.53 24.99
CA THR A 12 -66.71 -30.74 23.85
C THR A 12 -66.34 -29.25 24.00
N THR A 13 -66.10 -28.80 25.23
CA THR A 13 -65.69 -27.39 25.47
C THR A 13 -64.23 -27.15 25.21
N LEU A 14 -63.38 -28.20 25.25
CA LEU A 14 -61.92 -28.08 24.98
C LEU A 14 -61.57 -28.17 23.50
N LEU A 15 -62.52 -28.55 22.63
CA LEU A 15 -62.27 -28.69 21.18
C LEU A 15 -62.67 -27.43 20.37
N ASN A 16 -63.23 -26.43 20.99
CA ASN A 16 -63.66 -25.19 20.33
C ASN A 16 -62.73 -24.02 20.69
N PHE A 17 -61.43 -24.18 20.49
CA PHE A 17 -60.49 -23.07 20.50
C PHE A 17 -60.52 -22.45 19.08
N PRO A 18 -60.98 -21.23 18.91
CA PRO A 18 -60.85 -20.58 17.61
C PRO A 18 -59.39 -20.26 17.38
N LEU A 19 -58.71 -21.08 16.58
CA LEU A 19 -57.41 -20.73 15.96
C LEU A 19 -57.63 -19.52 15.03
N LYS A 20 -57.81 -18.36 15.64
CA LYS A 20 -57.66 -17.10 14.93
C LYS A 20 -56.19 -16.85 14.76
N ALA A 21 -55.62 -17.54 13.76
CA ALA A 21 -54.28 -17.22 13.26
C ALA A 21 -54.35 -15.78 12.76
N SER A 22 -53.96 -14.84 13.62
CA SER A 22 -53.65 -13.49 13.23
C SER A 22 -52.41 -13.57 12.38
N VAL A 23 -52.57 -13.64 11.07
CA VAL A 23 -51.49 -13.40 10.12
C VAL A 23 -50.95 -12.03 10.48
N PRO A 24 -49.68 -11.87 10.88
CA PRO A 24 -49.09 -10.59 11.14
C PRO A 24 -49.25 -9.78 9.87
N ALA A 25 -49.96 -8.67 9.94
CA ALA A 25 -50.10 -7.74 8.83
C ALA A 25 -48.65 -7.37 8.42
N GLU A 26 -48.24 -7.87 7.26
CA GLU A 26 -46.99 -7.50 6.62
C GLU A 26 -46.98 -5.97 6.53
N ARG A 27 -46.24 -5.34 7.43
CA ARG A 27 -46.07 -3.89 7.48
C ARG A 27 -45.34 -3.52 6.18
N ARG A 28 -46.10 -3.23 5.13
CA ARG A 28 -45.56 -2.67 3.88
C ARG A 28 -44.81 -1.40 4.29
N GLN A 29 -43.53 -1.49 4.34
CA GLN A 29 -42.63 -0.36 4.59
C GLN A 29 -42.99 0.74 3.58
N PRO A 30 -43.20 1.98 4.02
CA PRO A 30 -43.64 3.05 3.11
C PRO A 30 -42.56 3.22 2.04
N VAL A 31 -42.99 3.37 0.79
CA VAL A 31 -42.14 3.48 -0.43
C VAL A 31 -40.98 4.46 -0.26
N ARG A 32 -41.13 5.46 0.59
CA ARG A 32 -40.10 6.47 0.92
C ARG A 32 -38.84 5.88 1.52
N TYR A 33 -38.89 4.84 2.37
CA TYR A 33 -37.73 4.18 2.94
C TYR A 33 -36.99 3.33 1.87
N ARG A 34 -37.71 2.68 0.99
CA ARG A 34 -37.12 1.89 -0.12
C ARG A 34 -36.35 2.80 -1.07
N ILE A 35 -36.83 4.00 -1.35
CA ILE A 35 -36.13 5.00 -2.18
C ILE A 35 -34.86 5.50 -1.45
N CYS A 36 -34.94 5.79 -0.16
CA CYS A 36 -33.75 6.20 0.61
C CYS A 36 -32.68 5.13 0.67
N TYR A 37 -33.04 3.87 0.90
CA TYR A 37 -32.07 2.78 0.91
C TYR A 37 -31.45 2.52 -0.48
N SER A 38 -32.23 2.60 -1.55
CA SER A 38 -31.70 2.46 -2.91
C SER A 38 -30.79 3.62 -3.29
N ALA A 39 -31.11 4.84 -2.90
CA ALA A 39 -30.25 6.01 -3.12
C ALA A 39 -28.96 5.92 -2.30
N SER A 40 -29.02 5.51 -1.01
CA SER A 40 -27.82 5.26 -0.19
C SER A 40 -26.96 4.15 -0.75
N ALA A 41 -27.55 3.03 -1.17
CA ALA A 41 -26.82 1.92 -1.78
C ALA A 41 -26.13 2.34 -3.09
N MET A 42 -26.78 3.18 -3.89
CA MET A 42 -26.23 3.70 -5.13
C MET A 42 -25.05 4.65 -4.87
N VAL A 43 -25.14 5.52 -3.86
CA VAL A 43 -24.03 6.40 -3.45
C VAL A 43 -22.84 5.59 -2.96
N ILE A 44 -23.06 4.56 -2.13
CA ILE A 44 -22.02 3.66 -1.65
C ILE A 44 -21.39 2.90 -2.81
N PHE A 45 -22.19 2.43 -3.77
CA PHE A 45 -21.70 1.71 -4.95
C PHE A 45 -20.83 2.61 -5.84
N PHE A 46 -21.23 3.86 -6.08
CA PHE A 46 -20.41 4.84 -6.80
C PHE A 46 -19.14 5.24 -6.03
N SER A 47 -19.18 5.28 -4.71
CA SER A 47 -18.00 5.55 -3.88
C SER A 47 -16.95 4.42 -3.96
N LEU A 48 -17.38 3.18 -4.18
CA LEU A 48 -16.47 2.02 -4.35
C LEU A 48 -15.74 2.00 -5.70
N TYR A 49 -16.29 2.66 -6.74
CA TYR A 49 -15.61 2.85 -8.02
C TYR A 49 -14.60 4.02 -8.02
N GLY A 50 -14.44 4.70 -6.90
CA GLY A 50 -13.63 5.92 -6.76
C GLY A 50 -12.10 5.75 -6.76
N CYS A 51 -11.55 4.54 -6.91
CA CYS A 51 -10.11 4.34 -7.10
C CYS A 51 -9.71 4.66 -8.54
N ILE A 52 -9.93 5.90 -8.98
CA ILE A 52 -9.47 6.36 -10.29
C ILE A 52 -8.02 6.78 -10.13
N ASN A 53 -7.13 6.07 -10.83
CA ASN A 53 -5.74 6.48 -10.99
C ASN A 53 -5.70 7.78 -11.81
N LEU A 54 -5.63 8.92 -11.12
CA LEU A 54 -5.58 10.25 -11.73
C LEU A 54 -4.13 10.58 -12.12
N GLY A 55 -3.79 10.37 -13.35
CA GLY A 55 -2.51 10.80 -13.92
C GLY A 55 -2.04 9.85 -15.02
N PRO A 56 -1.23 10.34 -15.97
CA PRO A 56 -0.71 9.52 -17.05
C PRO A 56 0.20 8.41 -16.49
N ASP A 57 0.14 7.23 -17.10
CA ASP A 57 1.17 6.23 -16.92
C ASP A 57 2.41 6.66 -17.71
N TYR A 58 3.59 6.32 -17.14
CA TYR A 58 4.84 6.56 -17.84
C TYR A 58 4.84 5.78 -19.15
N ALA A 59 5.07 6.49 -20.26
CA ALA A 59 5.36 5.91 -21.56
C ALA A 59 6.75 6.41 -21.97
N GLN A 60 7.64 5.50 -22.34
CA GLN A 60 8.97 5.86 -22.84
C GLN A 60 8.82 6.77 -24.07
N PRO A 61 9.41 7.97 -24.05
CA PRO A 61 9.37 8.83 -25.21
C PRO A 61 10.01 8.13 -26.40
N GLY A 62 9.39 8.22 -27.58
CA GLY A 62 10.04 7.79 -28.81
C GLY A 62 11.34 8.55 -29.02
N LEU A 63 12.34 7.93 -29.61
CA LEU A 63 13.67 8.51 -29.82
C LEU A 63 13.65 9.81 -30.65
N GLY A 64 12.49 10.18 -31.26
CA GLY A 64 12.34 11.39 -32.10
C GLY A 64 13.21 11.40 -33.35
N VAL A 65 14.03 10.39 -33.52
CA VAL A 65 14.93 10.19 -34.67
C VAL A 65 14.52 8.91 -35.39
N GLN A 66 14.36 8.97 -36.70
CA GLN A 66 14.14 7.76 -37.48
C GLN A 66 15.47 6.98 -37.56
N THR A 67 15.58 5.91 -36.80
CA THR A 67 16.70 5.00 -36.93
C THR A 67 16.48 4.13 -38.15
N PRO A 68 17.49 4.00 -39.04
CA PRO A 68 17.39 3.10 -40.17
C PRO A 68 17.22 1.66 -39.67
N GLN A 69 16.49 0.83 -40.41
CA GLN A 69 16.25 -0.56 -40.06
C GLN A 69 17.52 -1.42 -40.07
N SER A 70 18.51 -1.04 -40.84
CA SER A 70 19.85 -1.63 -40.84
C SER A 70 20.90 -0.58 -41.21
N TYR A 71 22.07 -0.71 -40.63
CA TYR A 71 23.25 0.08 -41.02
C TYR A 71 24.01 -0.68 -42.11
N GLU A 72 24.67 0.03 -43.04
CA GLU A 72 25.42 -0.56 -44.16
C GLU A 72 26.53 -1.52 -43.66
N TYR A 73 27.08 -1.25 -42.49
CA TYR A 73 28.11 -2.06 -41.85
C TYR A 73 27.63 -2.71 -40.53
N ALA A 74 26.33 -3.06 -40.49
CA ALA A 74 25.81 -3.74 -39.32
C ALA A 74 26.48 -5.12 -39.19
N PRO A 75 27.02 -5.47 -38.02
CA PRO A 75 27.57 -6.79 -37.78
C PRO A 75 26.47 -7.86 -37.92
N THR A 76 26.87 -9.05 -38.32
CA THR A 76 25.96 -10.20 -38.40
C THR A 76 25.37 -10.49 -37.03
N GLU A 77 24.13 -10.99 -36.94
CA GLU A 77 23.42 -11.24 -35.65
C GLU A 77 24.28 -12.02 -34.61
N THR A 78 25.17 -12.89 -35.07
CA THR A 78 26.08 -13.64 -34.20
C THR A 78 27.12 -12.75 -33.48
N GLU A 79 27.54 -11.64 -34.10
CA GLU A 79 28.49 -10.69 -33.50
C GLU A 79 27.83 -9.74 -32.52
N LEU A 80 26.53 -9.44 -32.73
CA LEU A 80 25.74 -8.62 -31.80
C LEU A 80 25.50 -9.32 -30.46
N LEU A 81 25.49 -10.64 -30.41
CA LEU A 81 25.33 -11.41 -29.18
C LEU A 81 26.58 -11.36 -28.28
N VAL A 82 27.72 -10.96 -28.81
CA VAL A 82 28.98 -10.83 -28.07
C VAL A 82 29.09 -9.44 -27.39
N ALA A 83 28.36 -8.46 -27.82
CA ALA A 83 28.30 -7.12 -27.22
C ALA A 83 27.45 -7.12 -25.92
N GLY A 84 27.67 -8.09 -25.03
CA GLY A 84 27.15 -8.12 -23.69
C GLY A 84 27.92 -7.17 -22.75
N ASP A 85 27.68 -7.33 -21.45
CA ASP A 85 28.33 -6.54 -20.39
C ASP A 85 29.89 -6.59 -20.42
N ARG A 86 30.51 -7.52 -21.19
CA ARG A 86 31.97 -7.74 -21.33
C ARG A 86 32.44 -7.47 -22.77
N TRP A 87 32.05 -6.33 -23.33
CA TRP A 87 32.37 -5.98 -24.73
C TRP A 87 33.84 -5.97 -25.08
N TRP A 88 34.76 -5.79 -24.10
CA TRP A 88 36.21 -5.80 -24.27
C TRP A 88 36.79 -7.19 -24.62
N GLU A 89 36.07 -8.27 -24.34
CA GLU A 89 36.51 -9.64 -24.67
C GLU A 89 36.56 -9.87 -26.20
N VAL A 90 35.84 -9.07 -26.99
CA VAL A 90 35.88 -9.11 -28.45
C VAL A 90 37.29 -8.86 -29.01
N PHE A 91 38.12 -8.11 -28.27
CA PHE A 91 39.51 -7.83 -28.70
C PHE A 91 40.46 -9.06 -28.58
N GLY A 92 40.03 -10.12 -27.90
CA GLY A 92 40.85 -11.33 -27.73
C GLY A 92 42.17 -11.13 -26.97
N ASP A 93 42.31 -10.00 -26.27
CA ASP A 93 43.51 -9.64 -25.53
C ASP A 93 43.38 -10.03 -24.05
N SER A 94 44.20 -11.01 -23.63
CA SER A 94 44.18 -11.52 -22.26
C SER A 94 44.71 -10.51 -21.24
N GLU A 95 45.63 -9.64 -21.60
CA GLU A 95 46.17 -8.60 -20.71
C GLU A 95 45.12 -7.50 -20.49
N LEU A 96 44.42 -7.08 -21.53
CA LEU A 96 43.28 -6.15 -21.43
C LEU A 96 42.21 -6.72 -20.51
N ASN A 97 41.85 -7.99 -20.64
CA ASN A 97 40.84 -8.63 -19.79
C ASN A 97 41.24 -8.59 -18.31
N LEU A 98 42.50 -8.87 -17.99
CA LEU A 98 43.02 -8.80 -16.62
C LEU A 98 42.94 -7.36 -16.06
N LEU A 99 43.39 -6.38 -16.86
CA LEU A 99 43.36 -4.98 -16.45
C LEU A 99 41.95 -4.49 -16.19
N VAL A 100 40.97 -4.81 -17.07
CA VAL A 100 39.55 -4.44 -16.87
C VAL A 100 38.98 -5.13 -15.64
N ASP A 101 39.25 -6.40 -15.41
CA ASP A 101 38.80 -7.11 -14.21
C ASP A 101 39.37 -6.49 -12.92
N GLU A 102 40.62 -6.02 -12.95
CA GLU A 102 41.22 -5.32 -11.81
C GLU A 102 40.55 -3.95 -11.57
N VAL A 103 40.27 -3.18 -12.63
CA VAL A 103 39.54 -1.91 -12.55
C VAL A 103 38.15 -2.13 -11.97
N LEU A 104 37.39 -3.10 -12.49
CA LEU A 104 36.03 -3.38 -12.02
C LEU A 104 35.99 -3.75 -10.53
N LYS A 105 37.05 -4.40 -10.01
CA LYS A 105 37.14 -4.76 -8.58
C LYS A 105 37.56 -3.61 -7.68
N ASN A 106 38.46 -2.74 -8.18
CA ASN A 106 39.17 -1.78 -7.33
C ASN A 106 38.74 -0.34 -7.54
N ASN A 107 38.05 -0.02 -8.64
CA ASN A 107 37.61 1.33 -8.94
C ASN A 107 36.66 1.87 -7.85
N TRP A 108 37.00 3.01 -7.29
CA TRP A 108 36.19 3.70 -6.27
C TRP A 108 34.88 4.27 -6.81
N ASP A 109 34.84 4.68 -8.07
CA ASP A 109 33.61 5.21 -8.69
C ASP A 109 32.55 4.12 -8.81
N ILE A 110 32.96 2.90 -9.20
CA ILE A 110 32.06 1.74 -9.25
C ILE A 110 31.54 1.37 -7.84
N LYS A 111 32.41 1.42 -6.82
CA LYS A 111 31.99 1.19 -5.43
C LYS A 111 31.04 2.27 -4.93
N GLN A 112 31.28 3.53 -5.29
CA GLN A 112 30.41 4.64 -4.97
C GLN A 112 29.05 4.49 -5.68
N ALA A 113 29.02 4.12 -6.96
CA ALA A 113 27.77 3.86 -7.67
C ALA A 113 26.97 2.73 -7.03
N ALA A 114 27.62 1.65 -6.60
CA ALA A 114 26.96 0.58 -5.85
C ALA A 114 26.35 1.09 -4.53
N ALA A 115 27.03 1.98 -3.81
CA ALA A 115 26.48 2.59 -2.60
C ALA A 115 25.27 3.48 -2.90
N ARG A 116 25.26 4.25 -4.00
CA ARG A 116 24.12 5.05 -4.44
C ARG A 116 22.88 4.21 -4.75
N ILE A 117 23.07 3.03 -5.35
CA ILE A 117 21.97 2.08 -5.57
C ILE A 117 21.36 1.64 -4.23
N LEU A 118 22.17 1.37 -3.21
CA LEU A 118 21.68 1.00 -1.88
C LEU A 118 20.95 2.17 -1.21
N GLU A 119 21.42 3.39 -1.38
CA GLU A 119 20.75 4.60 -0.92
C GLU A 119 19.36 4.76 -1.59
N ALA A 120 19.29 4.66 -2.91
CA ALA A 120 18.02 4.72 -3.65
C ALA A 120 17.04 3.62 -3.21
N ARG A 121 17.54 2.40 -2.94
CA ARG A 121 16.71 1.32 -2.39
C ARG A 121 16.17 1.64 -1.01
N SER A 122 16.96 2.27 -0.16
CA SER A 122 16.52 2.70 1.18
C SER A 122 15.44 3.77 1.09
N GLN A 123 15.60 4.75 0.19
CA GLN A 123 14.60 5.78 -0.09
C GLN A 123 13.29 5.17 -0.64
N TYR A 124 13.39 4.20 -1.54
CA TYR A 124 12.22 3.47 -2.02
C TYR A 124 11.46 2.77 -0.88
N ILE A 125 12.16 2.12 0.04
CA ILE A 125 11.54 1.45 1.21
C ILE A 125 10.81 2.48 2.07
N GLU A 126 11.42 3.64 2.34
CA GLU A 126 10.84 4.74 3.11
C GLU A 126 9.55 5.27 2.45
N VAL A 127 9.62 5.60 1.16
CA VAL A 127 8.45 6.08 0.40
C VAL A 127 7.34 5.03 0.37
N ARG A 128 7.70 3.78 0.16
CA ARG A 128 6.75 2.66 0.16
C ARG A 128 6.11 2.43 1.52
N ALA A 129 6.84 2.66 2.61
CA ALA A 129 6.33 2.50 3.99
C ALA A 129 5.11 3.39 4.26
N GLY A 130 5.02 4.57 3.63
CA GLY A 130 3.86 5.45 3.72
C GLY A 130 2.54 4.85 3.21
N ARG A 131 2.57 3.73 2.49
CA ARG A 131 1.39 3.00 2.02
C ARG A 131 0.82 2.03 3.06
N PHE A 132 1.49 1.84 4.17
CA PHE A 132 1.10 0.94 5.24
C PHE A 132 0.70 1.71 6.49
N PRO A 133 -0.12 1.12 7.36
CA PRO A 133 -0.40 1.72 8.66
C PRO A 133 0.88 1.93 9.46
N ASN A 134 1.01 3.12 10.05
CA ASN A 134 2.06 3.43 11.01
C ASN A 134 1.52 3.33 12.44
N ALA A 135 2.32 2.81 13.36
CA ALA A 135 2.00 2.72 14.77
C ALA A 135 3.19 3.27 15.58
N ASP A 136 2.93 4.34 16.31
CA ASP A 136 3.90 5.02 17.14
C ASP A 136 3.59 4.78 18.61
N PHE A 137 4.63 4.53 19.38
CA PHE A 137 4.56 4.44 20.84
C PHE A 137 5.55 5.44 21.43
N ASP A 138 5.04 6.32 22.27
CA ASP A 138 5.83 7.31 22.98
C ASP A 138 5.75 7.08 24.48
N SER A 139 6.91 7.15 25.16
CA SER A 139 6.98 7.13 26.60
C SER A 139 7.85 8.26 27.09
N SER A 140 7.33 9.07 28.00
CA SER A 140 8.08 10.16 28.59
C SER A 140 8.03 10.13 30.11
N PHE A 141 9.13 10.58 30.69
CA PHE A 141 9.31 10.76 32.13
C PHE A 141 9.73 12.21 32.37
N ASP A 142 8.96 12.93 33.14
CA ASP A 142 9.26 14.29 33.54
C ASP A 142 9.25 14.42 35.05
N ARG A 143 10.29 15.01 35.60
CA ARG A 143 10.38 15.32 37.02
C ARG A 143 10.78 16.77 37.19
N ARG A 144 9.87 17.58 37.71
CA ARG A 144 10.08 19.00 37.92
C ARG A 144 9.64 19.46 39.29
N GLN A 145 10.32 20.46 39.80
CA GLN A 145 9.95 21.16 41.01
C GLN A 145 9.11 22.39 40.67
N ILE A 146 7.91 22.46 41.22
CA ILE A 146 6.96 23.55 41.00
C ILE A 146 6.90 24.38 42.30
N GLY A 147 7.14 25.69 42.16
CA GLY A 147 7.13 26.63 43.31
C GLY A 147 8.41 26.59 44.16
N GLY A 148 8.58 27.53 45.04
CA GLY A 148 9.65 27.50 46.03
C GLY A 148 10.79 28.48 45.87
N VAL A 149 10.70 29.46 44.96
CA VAL A 149 11.78 30.43 44.74
C VAL A 149 11.99 31.40 45.94
N ARG A 150 11.01 31.51 46.82
CA ARG A 150 11.06 32.45 47.99
C ARG A 150 10.97 31.85 49.38
N LEU A 151 10.55 30.58 49.57
CA LEU A 151 10.27 29.97 50.87
C LEU A 151 10.79 28.54 51.05
N GLY A 152 11.60 28.03 50.15
CA GLY A 152 12.24 26.71 50.29
C GLY A 152 11.32 25.49 50.20
N SER A 153 10.02 25.66 49.95
CA SER A 153 9.05 24.55 49.88
C SER A 153 8.50 24.41 48.43
N GLY A 154 9.32 23.89 47.53
CA GLY A 154 8.84 23.50 46.19
C GLY A 154 8.28 22.07 46.23
N THR A 155 7.17 21.86 45.55
CA THR A 155 6.61 20.52 45.33
C THR A 155 7.26 19.84 44.12
N ILE A 156 7.78 18.62 44.34
CA ILE A 156 8.30 17.82 43.23
C ILE A 156 7.13 17.07 42.61
N VAL A 157 6.90 17.33 41.32
CA VAL A 157 5.92 16.59 40.50
C VAL A 157 6.66 15.67 39.56
N THR A 158 6.31 14.41 39.61
CA THR A 158 6.82 13.38 38.68
C THR A 158 5.67 12.92 37.80
N THR A 159 5.83 13.06 36.51
CA THR A 159 4.84 12.64 35.52
C THR A 159 5.42 11.53 34.68
N TYR A 160 4.67 10.45 34.54
CA TYR A 160 4.91 9.37 33.60
C TYR A 160 3.83 9.45 32.54
N GLN A 161 4.22 9.45 31.28
CA GLN A 161 3.29 9.44 30.17
C GLN A 161 3.64 8.27 29.24
N LEU A 162 2.63 7.50 28.90
CA LEU A 162 2.70 6.47 27.87
C LEU A 162 1.57 6.73 26.90
N SER A 163 1.88 6.87 25.63
CA SER A 163 0.90 7.07 24.57
C SER A 163 1.18 6.16 23.39
N GLY A 164 0.13 5.77 22.72
CA GLY A 164 0.19 5.05 21.45
C GLY A 164 -0.72 5.71 20.43
N ALA A 165 -0.24 5.85 19.20
CA ALA A 165 -1.00 6.37 18.09
C ALA A 165 -0.86 5.43 16.89
N ALA A 166 -1.94 5.26 16.14
CA ALA A 166 -1.91 4.57 14.85
C ALA A 166 -2.50 5.48 13.78
N SER A 167 -1.83 5.58 12.64
CA SER A 167 -2.26 6.38 11.51
C SER A 167 -2.19 5.58 10.22
N PHE A 168 -3.14 5.83 9.33
CA PHE A 168 -3.19 5.23 8.00
C PHE A 168 -3.79 6.23 7.01
N GLU A 169 -3.13 6.43 5.87
CA GLU A 169 -3.63 7.24 4.78
C GLU A 169 -4.24 6.35 3.69
N VAL A 170 -5.52 6.57 3.41
CA VAL A 170 -6.20 5.88 2.30
C VAL A 170 -5.83 6.57 0.98
N ASP A 171 -5.13 5.87 0.11
CA ASP A 171 -4.64 6.41 -1.18
C ASP A 171 -5.70 6.34 -2.28
N LEU A 172 -6.71 7.23 -2.20
CA LEU A 172 -7.84 7.26 -3.12
C LEU A 172 -7.45 7.67 -4.55
N TRP A 173 -6.42 8.48 -4.70
CA TRP A 173 -5.96 9.03 -5.98
C TRP A 173 -4.60 8.49 -6.44
N SER A 174 -4.15 7.41 -5.81
CA SER A 174 -2.86 6.76 -6.12
C SER A 174 -1.63 7.66 -5.96
N ARG A 175 -1.67 8.67 -5.10
CA ARG A 175 -0.55 9.56 -4.80
C ARG A 175 0.65 8.78 -4.24
N LEU A 176 0.40 7.97 -3.22
CA LEU A 176 1.44 7.15 -2.56
C LEU A 176 1.91 6.01 -3.48
N ALA A 177 1.00 5.40 -4.24
CA ALA A 177 1.36 4.38 -5.21
C ALA A 177 2.29 4.94 -6.31
N LYS A 178 2.00 6.13 -6.84
CA LYS A 178 2.83 6.79 -7.85
C LYS A 178 4.16 7.29 -7.29
N ALA A 179 4.19 7.83 -6.07
CA ALA A 179 5.43 8.20 -5.40
C ALA A 179 6.34 6.97 -5.22
N SER A 180 5.78 5.84 -4.82
CA SER A 180 6.52 4.57 -4.71
C SER A 180 7.04 4.06 -6.05
N LYS A 181 6.28 4.26 -7.14
CA LYS A 181 6.74 3.93 -8.50
C LYS A 181 7.87 4.83 -8.94
N ALA A 182 7.78 6.14 -8.71
CA ALA A 182 8.85 7.09 -9.03
C ALA A 182 10.15 6.74 -8.31
N ALA A 183 10.09 6.45 -7.00
CA ALA A 183 11.27 6.03 -6.24
C ALA A 183 11.85 4.68 -6.73
N TRP A 184 11.04 3.81 -7.34
CA TRP A 184 11.55 2.61 -8.01
C TRP A 184 12.31 2.94 -9.30
N GLU A 185 11.83 3.89 -10.09
CA GLU A 185 12.51 4.35 -11.31
C GLU A 185 13.87 5.01 -10.98
N ASP A 186 13.99 5.68 -9.81
CA ASP A 186 15.26 6.21 -9.33
C ASP A 186 16.29 5.10 -9.09
N ILE A 187 15.89 3.92 -8.61
CA ILE A 187 16.79 2.76 -8.48
C ILE A 187 17.30 2.33 -9.85
N LEU A 188 16.39 2.23 -10.85
CA LEU A 188 16.76 1.84 -12.21
C LEU A 188 17.72 2.86 -12.84
N GLN A 189 17.49 4.15 -12.58
CA GLN A 189 18.40 5.21 -13.01
C GLN A 189 19.80 5.01 -12.44
N GLU A 190 19.95 4.71 -11.14
CA GLU A 190 21.25 4.49 -10.53
C GLU A 190 21.92 3.19 -11.02
N GLU A 191 21.14 2.16 -11.36
CA GLU A 191 21.65 0.95 -11.99
C GLU A 191 22.22 1.23 -13.40
N GLU A 192 21.53 2.06 -14.20
CA GLU A 192 22.05 2.48 -15.51
C GLU A 192 23.26 3.42 -15.38
N ASN A 193 23.25 4.35 -14.43
CA ASN A 193 24.42 5.19 -14.12
C ASN A 193 25.66 4.36 -13.81
N ARG A 194 25.51 3.24 -13.08
CA ARG A 194 26.62 2.34 -12.81
C ARG A 194 27.14 1.63 -14.07
N ARG A 195 26.25 1.34 -15.04
CA ARG A 195 26.64 0.68 -16.31
C ARG A 195 27.47 1.60 -17.21
N THR A 196 27.37 2.91 -17.04
CA THR A 196 28.09 3.90 -17.85
C THR A 196 29.49 4.22 -17.33
N LEU A 197 29.85 3.71 -16.15
CA LEU A 197 31.21 3.83 -15.56
C LEU A 197 32.13 2.73 -16.04
#